data_3d83b1795823a199eca760fd646b4015
#
_entry.id   3d83b1795823a199eca760fd646b4015
#
_cell.length_a   1.000
_cell.length_b   1.000
_cell.length_c   1.000
_cell.angle_alpha   90.00
_cell.angle_beta   90.00
_cell.angle_gamma   90.00
#
_symmetry.space_group_name_H-M   'P 1'
#
loop_
_entity.id
_entity.type
_entity.pdbx_description
1 polymer ?
#
loop_
_entity_poly.entity_id
_entity_poly.type
_entity_poly.pdbx_seq_one_letter_code
_entity_poly.pdbx_strand_id
1 'polypeptide(L)'
;DIERIYRQSAVYGTALQVKEDMWPATRKEFDHYWNSACQRVVIDDTTCEFLNDLVDLKMINPIIRLPFVNLLRFLTIGFLPPLFHAQLGLEWTDDDRRRFEHLFTFVSVVNKFLPKFIRFGGSRWLMRDLKHRIKHDKAMI
;
A
#
# COMPACT_ATOMS: atom_id res chain seq x y z
N ASP A 1 15.24 13.24 -0.32
CA ASP A 1 14.88 13.94 -1.56
C ASP A 1 13.73 13.19 -2.25
N ILE A 2 12.53 13.71 -2.07
CA ILE A 2 11.27 13.08 -2.51
C ILE A 2 11.22 12.99 -4.04
N GLU A 3 11.72 14.01 -4.75
CA GLU A 3 11.72 14.04 -6.21
C GLU A 3 12.63 12.94 -6.80
N ARG A 4 13.73 12.64 -6.14
CA ARG A 4 14.60 11.52 -6.52
C ARG A 4 13.90 10.18 -6.35
N ILE A 5 13.17 10.00 -5.26
CA ILE A 5 12.39 8.77 -5.01
C ILE A 5 11.30 8.64 -6.08
N TYR A 6 10.61 9.74 -6.40
CA TYR A 6 9.58 9.74 -7.43
C TYR A 6 10.14 9.31 -8.80
N ARG A 7 11.27 9.86 -9.24
CA ARG A 7 11.91 9.46 -10.51
C ARG A 7 12.32 8.00 -10.52
N GLN A 8 12.82 7.49 -9.39
CA GLN A 8 13.14 6.06 -9.28
C GLN A 8 11.88 5.18 -9.33
N SER A 9 10.73 5.69 -8.89
CA SER A 9 9.45 4.97 -8.94
C SER A 9 8.91 4.78 -10.35
N ALA A 10 9.32 5.59 -11.32
CA ALA A 10 8.94 5.42 -12.73
C ALA A 10 9.29 4.02 -13.28
N VAL A 11 10.38 3.42 -12.80
CA VAL A 11 10.79 2.07 -13.18
C VAL A 11 9.72 1.03 -12.82
N TYR A 12 9.01 1.21 -11.72
CA TYR A 12 7.92 0.31 -11.34
C TYR A 12 6.70 0.47 -12.27
N GLY A 13 6.40 1.71 -12.66
CA GLY A 13 5.32 1.97 -13.63
C GLY A 13 5.60 1.33 -14.99
N THR A 14 6.82 1.49 -15.52
CA THR A 14 7.22 0.87 -16.79
C THR A 14 7.28 -0.65 -16.72
N ALA A 15 7.69 -1.22 -15.58
CA ALA A 15 7.66 -2.66 -15.33
C ALA A 15 6.22 -3.22 -15.34
N LEU A 16 5.21 -2.41 -15.00
CA LEU A 16 3.79 -2.73 -15.09
C LEU A 16 3.18 -2.35 -16.46
N GLN A 17 4.00 -2.22 -17.49
CA GLN A 17 3.60 -1.94 -18.88
C GLN A 17 2.99 -0.54 -19.11
N VAL A 18 3.20 0.40 -18.19
CA VAL A 18 2.90 1.82 -18.45
C VAL A 18 3.93 2.37 -19.42
N LYS A 19 3.49 3.01 -20.50
CA LYS A 19 4.41 3.65 -21.46
C LYS A 19 5.16 4.79 -20.78
N GLU A 20 6.43 4.97 -21.12
CA GLU A 20 7.29 6.00 -20.51
C GLU A 20 6.73 7.43 -20.67
N ASP A 21 6.14 7.72 -21.81
CA ASP A 21 5.51 8.99 -22.13
C ASP A 21 4.21 9.26 -21.35
N MET A 22 3.60 8.23 -20.78
CA MET A 22 2.43 8.36 -19.92
C MET A 22 2.79 8.64 -18.45
N TRP A 23 4.05 8.48 -18.06
CA TRP A 23 4.49 8.76 -16.69
C TRP A 23 4.74 10.26 -16.52
N PRO A 24 4.06 10.94 -15.58
CA PRO A 24 4.27 12.37 -15.36
C PRO A 24 5.73 12.69 -15.04
N ALA A 25 6.27 13.76 -15.66
CA ALA A 25 7.68 14.09 -15.55
C ALA A 25 8.10 14.53 -14.13
N THR A 26 7.15 15.13 -13.40
CA THR A 26 7.37 15.61 -12.02
C THR A 26 6.33 15.05 -11.07
N ARG A 27 6.70 15.01 -9.79
CA ARG A 27 5.76 14.62 -8.75
C ARG A 27 4.52 15.53 -8.71
N LYS A 28 4.68 16.81 -8.94
CA LYS A 28 3.56 17.77 -8.97
C LYS A 28 2.54 17.43 -10.05
N GLU A 29 3.03 17.07 -11.23
CA GLU A 29 2.17 16.62 -12.33
C GLU A 29 1.48 15.30 -12.00
N PHE A 30 2.20 14.38 -11.35
CA PHE A 30 1.61 13.13 -10.85
C PHE A 30 0.51 13.40 -9.81
N ASP A 31 0.74 14.28 -8.85
CA ASP A 31 -0.25 14.63 -7.83
C ASP A 31 -1.51 15.23 -8.47
N HIS A 32 -1.33 16.08 -9.50
CA HIS A 32 -2.45 16.64 -10.27
C HIS A 32 -3.21 15.54 -11.05
N TYR A 33 -2.48 14.69 -11.76
CA TYR A 33 -3.06 13.53 -12.46
C TYR A 33 -3.81 12.61 -11.50
N TRP A 34 -3.20 12.26 -10.38
CA TRP A 34 -3.77 11.38 -9.36
C TRP A 34 -5.08 11.94 -8.79
N ASN A 35 -5.08 13.21 -8.38
CA ASN A 35 -6.27 13.85 -7.86
C ASN A 35 -7.39 13.90 -8.91
N SER A 36 -7.08 14.22 -10.14
CA SER A 36 -8.03 14.21 -11.25
C SER A 36 -8.55 12.80 -11.55
N ALA A 37 -7.69 11.80 -11.51
CA ALA A 37 -8.08 10.39 -11.70
C ALA A 37 -9.01 9.91 -10.58
N CYS A 38 -8.67 10.18 -9.32
CA CYS A 38 -9.50 9.82 -8.18
C CYS A 38 -10.91 10.42 -8.25
N GLN A 39 -11.04 11.68 -8.73
CA GLN A 39 -12.35 12.32 -8.88
C GLN A 39 -13.26 11.68 -9.94
N ARG A 40 -12.66 10.98 -10.91
CA ARG A 40 -13.40 10.30 -11.99
C ARG A 40 -13.80 8.87 -11.62
N VAL A 41 -13.19 8.31 -10.58
CA VAL A 41 -13.50 6.95 -10.15
C VAL A 41 -14.84 6.94 -9.42
N VAL A 42 -15.76 6.16 -9.94
CA VAL A 42 -17.04 5.84 -9.28
C VAL A 42 -17.00 4.35 -8.96
N ILE A 43 -17.18 4.03 -7.70
CA ILE A 43 -17.20 2.64 -7.21
C ILE A 43 -18.64 2.17 -7.25
N ASP A 44 -18.94 1.15 -8.05
CA ASP A 44 -20.26 0.51 -8.06
C ASP A 44 -20.46 -0.39 -6.82
N ASP A 45 -21.70 -0.80 -6.57
CA ASP A 45 -22.06 -1.57 -5.37
C ASP A 45 -21.30 -2.90 -5.28
N THR A 46 -21.10 -3.59 -6.41
CA THR A 46 -20.39 -4.87 -6.46
C THR A 46 -18.92 -4.68 -6.11
N THR A 47 -18.29 -3.64 -6.67
CA THR A 47 -16.89 -3.30 -6.37
C THR A 47 -16.75 -2.83 -4.92
N CYS A 48 -17.74 -2.07 -4.41
CA CYS A 48 -17.78 -1.62 -3.03
C CYS A 48 -17.82 -2.81 -2.06
N GLU A 49 -18.68 -3.80 -2.31
CA GLU A 49 -18.76 -5.02 -1.50
C GLU A 49 -17.44 -5.79 -1.51
N PHE A 50 -16.85 -5.99 -2.69
CA PHE A 50 -15.56 -6.67 -2.82
C PHE A 50 -14.42 -5.93 -2.09
N LEU A 51 -14.35 -4.61 -2.21
CA LEU A 51 -13.33 -3.82 -1.52
C LEU A 51 -13.52 -3.82 0.00
N ASN A 52 -14.76 -3.81 0.48
CA ASN A 52 -15.04 -3.97 1.91
C ASN A 52 -14.62 -5.35 2.42
N ASP A 53 -14.83 -6.39 1.64
CA ASP A 53 -14.38 -7.75 1.96
C ASP A 53 -12.85 -7.85 2.03
N LEU A 54 -12.14 -7.13 1.15
CA LEU A 54 -10.68 -7.00 1.21
C LEU A 54 -10.23 -6.25 2.47
N VAL A 55 -10.86 -5.13 2.79
CA VAL A 55 -10.55 -4.34 4.00
C VAL A 55 -10.77 -5.18 5.26
N ASP A 56 -11.81 -5.99 5.28
CA ASP A 56 -12.16 -6.89 6.37
C ASP A 56 -11.35 -8.20 6.36
N LEU A 57 -10.48 -8.39 5.35
CA LEU A 57 -9.65 -9.59 5.20
C LEU A 57 -10.47 -10.90 5.21
N LYS A 58 -11.69 -10.88 4.64
CA LYS A 58 -12.57 -12.06 4.62
C LYS A 58 -11.98 -13.24 3.86
N MET A 59 -11.01 -12.98 2.97
CA MET A 59 -10.28 -14.02 2.22
C MET A 59 -9.27 -14.80 3.06
N ILE A 60 -8.93 -14.33 4.28
CA ILE A 60 -7.93 -14.95 5.15
C ILE A 60 -8.62 -15.83 6.19
N ASN A 61 -7.98 -16.98 6.50
CA ASN A 61 -8.48 -17.90 7.51
C ASN A 61 -8.78 -17.15 8.84
N PRO A 62 -9.98 -17.33 9.45
CA PRO A 62 -10.40 -16.61 10.65
C PRO A 62 -9.41 -16.69 11.82
N ILE A 63 -8.74 -17.80 12.00
CA ILE A 63 -7.79 -18.01 13.11
C ILE A 63 -6.59 -17.07 12.98
N ILE A 64 -6.12 -16.84 11.75
CA ILE A 64 -4.99 -15.92 11.48
C ILE A 64 -5.49 -14.48 11.45
N ARG A 65 -6.70 -14.27 10.97
CA ARG A 65 -7.31 -12.95 10.81
C ARG A 65 -7.60 -12.26 12.14
N LEU A 66 -8.20 -12.98 13.09
CA LEU A 66 -8.71 -12.43 14.35
C LEU A 66 -7.73 -11.51 15.11
N PRO A 67 -6.45 -11.89 15.34
CA PRO A 67 -5.54 -11.04 16.11
C PRO A 67 -5.08 -9.76 15.36
N PHE A 68 -5.18 -9.74 14.03
CA PHE A 68 -4.60 -8.67 13.22
C PHE A 68 -5.62 -7.86 12.43
N VAL A 69 -6.87 -8.30 12.35
CA VAL A 69 -7.88 -7.68 11.48
C VAL A 69 -8.08 -6.20 11.79
N ASN A 70 -8.16 -5.82 13.06
CA ASN A 70 -8.40 -4.43 13.45
C ASN A 70 -7.21 -3.53 13.07
N LEU A 71 -5.98 -4.02 13.25
CA LEU A 71 -4.78 -3.28 12.88
C LEU A 71 -4.68 -3.14 11.35
N LEU A 72 -4.88 -4.24 10.62
CA LEU A 72 -4.79 -4.23 9.17
C LEU A 72 -5.90 -3.40 8.55
N ARG A 73 -7.13 -3.51 9.06
CA ARG A 73 -8.25 -2.64 8.67
C ARG A 73 -7.91 -1.17 8.90
N PHE A 74 -7.42 -0.82 10.09
CA PHE A 74 -7.01 0.55 10.43
C PHE A 74 -5.93 1.08 9.49
N LEU A 75 -4.91 0.27 9.20
CA LEU A 75 -3.85 0.64 8.25
C LEU A 75 -4.40 0.80 6.83
N THR A 76 -5.24 -0.12 6.36
CA THR A 76 -5.83 -0.07 5.01
C THR A 76 -6.66 1.19 4.84
N ILE A 77 -7.56 1.49 5.79
CA ILE A 77 -8.39 2.69 5.74
C ILE A 77 -7.50 3.95 5.79
N GLY A 78 -6.50 3.99 6.67
CA GLY A 78 -5.61 5.15 6.79
C GLY A 78 -4.77 5.44 5.55
N PHE A 79 -4.50 4.45 4.71
CA PHE A 79 -3.81 4.65 3.43
C PHE A 79 -4.74 5.03 2.27
N LEU A 80 -6.06 4.83 2.43
CA LEU A 80 -7.01 5.19 1.39
C LEU A 80 -7.15 6.72 1.27
N PRO A 81 -7.22 7.25 0.04
CA PRO A 81 -7.59 8.65 -0.16
C PRO A 81 -8.95 8.97 0.46
N PRO A 82 -9.15 10.18 1.04
CA PRO A 82 -10.40 10.56 1.71
C PRO A 82 -11.67 10.39 0.86
N LEU A 83 -11.54 10.56 -0.46
CA LEU A 83 -12.65 10.37 -1.39
C LEU A 83 -13.22 8.96 -1.34
N PHE A 84 -12.37 7.97 -1.19
CA PHE A 84 -12.79 6.56 -1.14
C PHE A 84 -13.41 6.18 0.21
N HIS A 85 -13.11 6.88 1.29
CA HIS A 85 -13.79 6.67 2.56
C HIS A 85 -15.30 6.88 2.42
N ALA A 86 -15.70 7.99 1.78
CA ALA A 86 -17.10 8.31 1.56
C ALA A 86 -17.78 7.29 0.62
N GLN A 87 -17.13 6.89 -0.46
CA GLN A 87 -17.70 5.93 -1.43
C GLN A 87 -17.84 4.51 -0.87
N LEU A 88 -16.95 4.11 0.04
CA LEU A 88 -16.98 2.78 0.67
C LEU A 88 -17.75 2.75 2.00
N GLY A 89 -18.30 3.89 2.44
CA GLY A 89 -18.99 3.99 3.73
C GLY A 89 -18.08 3.74 4.93
N LEU A 90 -16.78 4.05 4.79
CA LEU A 90 -15.79 3.86 5.85
C LEU A 90 -15.70 5.10 6.73
N GLU A 91 -15.90 4.93 8.02
CA GLU A 91 -15.73 6.00 8.98
C GLU A 91 -14.24 6.20 9.28
N TRP A 92 -13.79 7.45 9.19
CA TRP A 92 -12.43 7.86 9.51
C TRP A 92 -12.46 9.21 10.22
N THR A 93 -12.22 9.17 11.51
CA THR A 93 -12.29 10.35 12.39
C THR A 93 -10.95 11.08 12.46
N ASP A 94 -10.98 12.33 12.97
CA ASP A 94 -9.74 13.07 13.25
C ASP A 94 -8.89 12.40 14.34
N ASP A 95 -9.51 11.64 15.24
CA ASP A 95 -8.80 10.81 16.22
C ASP A 95 -8.06 9.66 15.55
N ASP A 96 -8.70 8.99 14.57
CA ASP A 96 -8.06 7.91 13.82
C ASP A 96 -6.88 8.43 13.01
N ARG A 97 -7.02 9.61 12.41
CA ARG A 97 -5.91 10.28 11.70
C ARG A 97 -4.73 10.55 12.64
N ARG A 98 -4.99 11.11 13.82
CA ARG A 98 -3.94 11.35 14.83
C ARG A 98 -3.25 10.06 15.27
N ARG A 99 -4.02 9.01 15.55
CA ARG A 99 -3.47 7.68 15.92
C ARG A 99 -2.62 7.10 14.78
N PHE A 100 -3.06 7.26 13.55
CA PHE A 100 -2.32 6.81 12.37
C PHE A 100 -0.98 7.54 12.23
N GLU A 101 -0.96 8.87 12.34
CA GLU A 101 0.25 9.69 12.33
C GLU A 101 1.20 9.34 13.47
N HIS A 102 0.67 9.16 14.68
CA HIS A 102 1.46 8.71 15.84
C HIS A 102 2.07 7.33 15.63
N LEU A 103 1.31 6.39 15.08
CA LEU A 103 1.81 5.05 14.76
C LEU A 103 2.99 5.13 13.78
N PHE A 104 2.88 5.90 12.71
CA PHE A 104 3.97 6.05 11.74
C PHE A 104 5.16 6.82 12.28
N THR A 105 4.93 7.80 13.13
CA THR A 105 6.00 8.50 13.86
C THR A 105 6.75 7.51 14.76
N PHE A 106 6.03 6.72 15.52
CA PHE A 106 6.61 5.68 16.38
C PHE A 106 7.41 4.66 15.57
N VAL A 107 6.82 4.11 14.51
CA VAL A 107 7.52 3.17 13.60
C VAL A 107 8.77 3.80 12.99
N SER A 108 8.72 5.06 12.60
CA SER A 108 9.87 5.79 12.06
C SER A 108 10.99 5.94 13.08
N VAL A 109 10.64 6.26 14.33
CA VAL A 109 11.61 6.36 15.43
C VAL A 109 12.23 5.00 15.73
N VAL A 110 11.41 3.97 15.91
CA VAL A 110 11.87 2.60 16.15
C VAL A 110 12.79 2.12 15.02
N ASN A 111 12.42 2.40 13.76
CA ASN A 111 13.21 2.00 12.59
C ASN A 111 14.61 2.65 12.57
N LYS A 112 14.82 3.82 13.19
CA LYS A 112 16.15 4.43 13.30
C LYS A 112 17.06 3.66 14.25
N PHE A 113 16.50 3.03 15.28
CA PHE A 113 17.24 2.26 16.27
C PHE A 113 17.39 0.77 15.90
N LEU A 114 16.61 0.29 14.94
CA LEU A 114 16.67 -1.11 14.52
C LEU A 114 17.99 -1.41 13.78
N PRO A 115 18.73 -2.45 14.19
CA PRO A 115 19.93 -2.91 13.49
C PRO A 115 19.62 -3.27 12.03
N LYS A 116 20.59 -3.04 11.16
CA LYS A 116 20.45 -3.28 9.69
C LYS A 116 20.00 -4.71 9.35
N PHE A 117 20.42 -5.71 10.14
CA PHE A 117 20.05 -7.10 9.88
C PHE A 117 18.55 -7.37 10.09
N ILE A 118 17.93 -6.72 11.06
CA ILE A 118 16.47 -6.81 11.30
C ILE A 118 15.73 -6.04 10.20
N ARG A 119 16.16 -4.81 9.91
CA ARG A 119 15.55 -3.94 8.90
C ARG A 119 15.51 -4.56 7.51
N PHE A 120 16.54 -5.29 7.13
CA PHE A 120 16.66 -5.94 5.82
C PHE A 120 16.46 -7.45 5.87
N GLY A 121 16.11 -8.02 7.03
CA GLY A 121 15.93 -9.46 7.19
C GLY A 121 14.83 -10.01 6.30
N GLY A 122 13.68 -9.37 6.28
CA GLY A 122 12.54 -9.76 5.45
C GLY A 122 12.83 -9.72 3.95
N SER A 123 13.44 -8.63 3.48
CA SER A 123 13.82 -8.51 2.06
C SER A 123 14.88 -9.52 1.64
N ARG A 124 15.85 -9.81 2.51
CA ARG A 124 16.87 -10.85 2.24
C ARG A 124 16.27 -12.24 2.19
N TRP A 125 15.33 -12.53 3.09
CA TRP A 125 14.61 -13.81 3.08
C TRP A 125 13.78 -13.95 1.80
N LEU A 126 13.00 -12.93 1.44
CA LEU A 126 12.20 -12.91 0.21
C LEU A 126 13.07 -13.08 -1.05
N MET A 127 14.19 -12.37 -1.13
CA MET A 127 15.11 -12.48 -2.25
C MET A 127 15.78 -13.86 -2.32
N ARG A 128 16.02 -14.52 -1.19
CA ARG A 128 16.54 -15.88 -1.15
C ARG A 128 15.50 -16.87 -1.63
N ASP A 129 14.24 -16.75 -1.17
CA ASP A 129 13.14 -17.58 -1.62
C ASP A 129 12.89 -17.42 -3.12
N LEU A 130 12.87 -16.19 -3.62
CA LEU A 130 12.72 -15.89 -5.04
C LEU A 130 13.84 -16.53 -5.87
N LYS A 131 15.10 -16.38 -5.46
CA LYS A 131 16.25 -17.02 -6.14
C LYS A 131 16.12 -18.55 -6.12
N HIS A 132 15.65 -19.14 -5.03
CA HIS A 132 15.42 -20.56 -4.93
C HIS A 132 14.34 -21.04 -5.91
N ARG A 133 13.22 -20.28 -6.01
CA ARG A 133 12.12 -20.59 -6.94
C ARG A 133 12.55 -20.50 -8.39
N ILE A 134 13.27 -19.44 -8.76
CA ILE A 134 13.82 -19.28 -10.12
C ILE A 134 14.76 -20.43 -10.47
N LYS A 135 15.66 -20.82 -9.56
CA LYS A 135 16.61 -21.92 -9.78
C LYS A 135 15.94 -23.27 -9.98
N HIS A 136 14.78 -23.49 -9.38
CA HIS A 136 14.03 -24.75 -9.45
C HIS A 136 12.82 -24.69 -10.38
N ASP A 137 12.73 -23.68 -11.25
CA ASP A 137 11.65 -23.47 -12.23
C ASP A 137 10.24 -23.60 -11.64
N LYS A 138 10.08 -23.21 -10.36
CA LYS A 138 8.80 -23.22 -9.68
C LYS A 138 8.05 -21.94 -10.00
N ALA A 139 6.77 -22.09 -10.40
CA ALA A 139 5.91 -20.96 -10.70
C ALA A 139 5.90 -19.93 -9.54
N MET A 140 5.96 -18.65 -9.89
CA MET A 140 5.72 -17.55 -8.96
C MET A 140 4.20 -17.44 -8.76
N ILE A 141 3.68 -18.01 -7.70
CA ILE A 141 2.31 -17.83 -7.23
C ILE A 141 2.36 -17.01 -5.95
#